data_f7e2ecc2e212109d2c0538c4df52df28
#
_entry.id   f7e2ecc2e212109d2c0538c4df52df28
#
_cell.length_a   1.000
_cell.length_b   1.000
_cell.length_c   1.000
_cell.angle_alpha   90.00
_cell.angle_beta   90.00
_cell.angle_gamma   90.00
#
_symmetry.space_group_name_H-M   'P 1'
#
loop_
_entity.id
_entity.type
_entity.pdbx_description
1 polymer ?
#
loop_
_entity_poly.entity_id
_entity_poly.type
_entity_poly.pdbx_seq_one_letter_code
_entity_poly.pdbx_strand_id
1 'polypeptide(L)'
;VGFPGIRIMEAHENYTQQHQDIRTENGIDYGDTFEHVNFGYCKKLTAVNAITLASLAWAPPAPDQVGIGGIVEPSVKLSWNEVNGAKGYKIYWRSTTSPTWDHHRFVGDVTEFTLEGIVIDNYYFGVAAVNENGLESVVVFPNTIMR
;
A
#
# COMPACT_ATOMS: atom_id res chain seq x y z
N VAL A 1 -6.96 -13.75 8.89
CA VAL A 1 -5.81 -12.87 9.17
C VAL A 1 -5.34 -12.33 7.83
N GLY A 2 -5.61 -11.05 7.54
CA GLY A 2 -5.25 -10.43 6.27
C GLY A 2 -3.91 -9.71 6.37
N PHE A 3 -2.85 -10.32 5.85
CA PHE A 3 -1.63 -9.56 5.55
C PHE A 3 -1.75 -9.00 4.13
N PRO A 4 -1.43 -7.72 3.88
CA PRO A 4 -1.33 -7.24 2.52
C PRO A 4 -0.23 -7.99 1.78
N GLY A 5 -0.55 -8.48 0.60
CA GLY A 5 0.39 -9.22 -0.24
C GLY A 5 0.25 -8.76 -1.68
N ILE A 6 1.37 -8.70 -2.38
CA ILE A 6 1.42 -8.41 -3.81
C ILE A 6 2.14 -9.54 -4.53
N ARG A 7 1.73 -9.82 -5.75
CA ARG A 7 2.47 -10.66 -6.68
C ARG A 7 3.05 -9.77 -7.77
N ILE A 8 4.36 -9.86 -7.97
CA ILE A 8 5.05 -9.19 -9.06
C ILE A 8 5.27 -10.22 -10.17
N MET A 9 4.75 -9.92 -11.35
CA MET A 9 4.78 -10.83 -12.48
C MET A 9 4.86 -10.02 -13.78
N GLU A 10 5.20 -10.70 -14.88
CA GLU A 10 5.13 -10.09 -16.21
C GLU A 10 3.67 -9.86 -16.63
N ALA A 11 3.45 -8.75 -17.35
CA ALA A 11 2.13 -8.43 -17.90
C ALA A 11 1.71 -9.40 -19.02
N HIS A 12 2.69 -9.96 -19.74
CA HIS A 12 2.51 -10.93 -20.82
C HIS A 12 3.43 -12.12 -20.57
N GLU A 13 2.92 -13.12 -19.86
CA GLU A 13 3.67 -14.34 -19.58
C GLU A 13 3.81 -15.20 -20.85
N ASN A 14 4.99 -15.75 -21.07
CA ASN A 14 5.25 -16.69 -22.16
C ASN A 14 5.27 -18.13 -21.62
N TYR A 15 4.14 -18.82 -21.73
CA TYR A 15 3.97 -20.17 -21.22
C TYR A 15 4.77 -21.23 -21.96
N THR A 16 5.36 -20.94 -23.13
CA THR A 16 6.29 -21.88 -23.79
C THR A 16 7.64 -21.94 -23.11
N GLN A 17 7.97 -20.92 -22.33
CA GLN A 17 9.27 -20.74 -21.65
C GLN A 17 9.18 -20.77 -20.14
N GLN A 18 7.99 -20.91 -19.57
CA GLN A 18 7.77 -20.89 -18.14
C GLN A 18 7.36 -22.29 -17.65
N HIS A 19 8.15 -22.86 -16.74
CA HIS A 19 7.90 -24.19 -16.15
C HIS A 19 7.79 -25.31 -17.21
N GLN A 20 8.58 -25.24 -18.28
CA GLN A 20 8.57 -26.18 -19.37
C GLN A 20 9.86 -26.97 -19.46
N ASP A 21 9.74 -28.26 -19.74
CA ASP A 21 10.88 -29.09 -20.15
C ASP A 21 11.39 -28.64 -21.52
N ILE A 22 12.71 -28.75 -21.71
CA ILE A 22 13.35 -28.39 -22.99
C ILE A 22 12.92 -29.42 -24.05
N ARG A 23 12.18 -28.93 -25.05
CA ARG A 23 11.73 -29.74 -26.21
C ARG A 23 11.32 -28.84 -27.36
N THR A 24 11.35 -29.40 -28.56
CA THR A 24 10.71 -28.79 -29.73
C THR A 24 9.49 -29.63 -30.09
N GLU A 25 8.32 -28.99 -30.17
CA GLU A 25 7.08 -29.66 -30.49
C GLU A 25 6.27 -28.78 -31.47
N ASN A 26 5.89 -29.36 -32.61
CA ASN A 26 5.15 -28.64 -33.67
C ASN A 26 5.85 -27.36 -34.16
N GLY A 27 7.18 -27.32 -34.17
CA GLY A 27 7.98 -26.17 -34.58
C GLY A 27 8.06 -25.05 -33.54
N ILE A 28 7.60 -25.30 -32.30
CA ILE A 28 7.70 -24.37 -31.16
C ILE A 28 8.76 -24.92 -30.20
N ASP A 29 9.69 -24.07 -29.82
CA ASP A 29 10.70 -24.40 -28.81
C ASP A 29 10.16 -24.07 -27.41
N TYR A 30 10.15 -25.10 -26.57
CA TYR A 30 9.76 -25.02 -25.15
C TYR A 30 11.03 -25.12 -24.29
N GLY A 31 11.00 -24.49 -23.14
CA GLY A 31 12.06 -24.67 -22.13
C GLY A 31 12.27 -23.43 -21.28
N ASP A 32 12.45 -23.68 -20.00
CA ASP A 32 12.81 -22.66 -19.02
C ASP A 32 14.34 -22.49 -19.05
N THR A 33 14.85 -21.88 -20.11
CA THR A 33 16.28 -21.73 -20.38
C THR A 33 16.78 -20.30 -20.20
N PHE A 34 18.07 -20.19 -19.93
CA PHE A 34 18.74 -18.93 -19.63
C PHE A 34 18.65 -17.90 -20.77
N GLU A 35 18.63 -18.34 -22.02
CA GLU A 35 18.57 -17.49 -23.22
C GLU A 35 17.28 -16.66 -23.29
N HIS A 36 16.24 -17.10 -22.61
CA HIS A 36 14.95 -16.42 -22.59
C HIS A 36 14.81 -15.42 -21.42
N VAL A 37 15.81 -15.31 -20.56
CA VAL A 37 15.79 -14.37 -19.44
C VAL A 37 16.12 -12.96 -19.88
N ASN A 38 15.18 -12.05 -19.73
CA ASN A 38 15.43 -10.61 -19.90
C ASN A 38 16.06 -10.01 -18.63
N PHE A 39 17.40 -10.01 -18.56
CA PHE A 39 18.15 -9.48 -17.40
C PHE A 39 17.87 -8.01 -17.12
N GLY A 40 17.63 -7.19 -18.15
CA GLY A 40 17.28 -5.78 -17.98
C GLY A 40 15.95 -5.61 -17.24
N TYR A 41 14.97 -6.42 -17.57
CA TYR A 41 13.67 -6.46 -16.91
C TYR A 41 13.79 -7.03 -15.49
N CYS A 42 14.47 -8.15 -15.33
CA CYS A 42 14.74 -8.79 -14.04
C CYS A 42 15.40 -7.81 -13.06
N LYS A 43 16.43 -7.06 -13.52
CA LYS A 43 17.08 -6.00 -12.73
C LYS A 43 16.08 -4.95 -12.23
N LYS A 44 15.18 -4.49 -13.10
CA LYS A 44 14.16 -3.48 -12.72
C LYS A 44 13.20 -4.02 -11.68
N LEU A 45 12.70 -5.24 -11.86
CA LEU A 45 11.79 -5.88 -10.88
C LEU A 45 12.48 -6.09 -9.53
N THR A 46 13.73 -6.54 -9.55
CA THR A 46 14.53 -6.70 -8.33
C THR A 46 14.73 -5.37 -7.61
N ALA A 47 15.03 -4.30 -8.35
CA ALA A 47 15.18 -2.96 -7.78
C ALA A 47 13.87 -2.45 -7.14
N VAL A 48 12.73 -2.64 -7.79
CA VAL A 48 11.42 -2.27 -7.24
C VAL A 48 11.14 -3.02 -5.93
N ASN A 49 11.38 -4.34 -5.92
CA ASN A 49 11.24 -5.15 -4.70
C ASN A 49 12.16 -4.66 -3.58
N ALA A 50 13.44 -4.44 -3.87
CA ALA A 50 14.42 -4.01 -2.88
C ALA A 50 14.07 -2.63 -2.30
N ILE A 51 13.67 -1.67 -3.14
CA ILE A 51 13.26 -0.33 -2.68
C ILE A 51 11.99 -0.42 -1.83
N THR A 52 11.00 -1.20 -2.22
CA THR A 52 9.77 -1.37 -1.47
C THR A 52 10.05 -1.97 -0.08
N LEU A 53 10.84 -3.04 -0.02
CA LEU A 53 11.22 -3.68 1.24
C LEU A 53 12.02 -2.73 2.14
N ALA A 54 13.00 -2.00 1.59
CA ALA A 54 13.78 -1.04 2.34
C ALA A 54 12.89 0.11 2.87
N SER A 55 12.00 0.64 2.04
CA SER A 55 11.08 1.71 2.45
C SER A 55 10.17 1.27 3.60
N LEU A 56 9.61 0.06 3.53
CA LEU A 56 8.78 -0.50 4.59
C LEU A 56 9.58 -0.84 5.86
N ALA A 57 10.83 -1.32 5.72
CA ALA A 57 11.68 -1.66 6.85
C ALA A 57 12.14 -0.43 7.65
N TRP A 58 12.31 0.71 6.98
CA TRP A 58 12.72 1.97 7.61
C TRP A 58 11.53 2.87 7.99
N ALA A 59 10.33 2.54 7.56
CA ALA A 59 9.11 3.24 7.97
C ALA A 59 8.84 3.01 9.46
N PRO A 60 8.14 3.93 10.14
CA PRO A 60 7.65 3.70 11.49
C PRO A 60 6.60 2.56 11.50
N PRO A 61 6.33 1.96 12.66
CA PRO A 61 5.18 1.06 12.79
C PRO A 61 3.87 1.72 12.33
N ALA A 62 2.92 0.92 11.88
CA ALA A 62 1.61 1.42 11.52
C ALA A 62 0.84 1.89 12.77
N PRO A 63 -0.01 2.94 12.66
CA PRO A 63 -0.86 3.36 13.76
C PRO A 63 -1.77 2.23 14.25
N ASP A 64 -2.03 2.19 15.53
CA ASP A 64 -2.97 1.25 16.14
C ASP A 64 -4.23 1.98 16.64
N GLN A 65 -5.32 1.25 16.84
CA GLN A 65 -6.59 1.75 17.35
C GLN A 65 -7.11 2.98 16.60
N VAL A 66 -7.09 2.93 15.27
CA VAL A 66 -7.60 4.02 14.44
C VAL A 66 -9.12 4.12 14.62
N GLY A 67 -9.56 5.23 15.20
CA GLY A 67 -10.97 5.54 15.43
C GLY A 67 -11.52 6.48 14.37
N ILE A 68 -12.83 6.37 14.09
CA ILE A 68 -13.55 7.27 13.21
C ILE A 68 -14.86 7.73 13.86
N GLY A 69 -15.19 9.02 13.71
CA GLY A 69 -16.42 9.64 14.17
C GLY A 69 -16.89 10.72 13.21
N GLY A 70 -18.03 11.36 13.50
CA GLY A 70 -18.61 12.41 12.64
C GLY A 70 -19.85 11.95 11.87
N ILE A 71 -20.61 11.01 12.42
CA ILE A 71 -21.73 10.33 11.73
C ILE A 71 -22.88 11.29 11.33
N VAL A 72 -22.99 12.46 11.93
CA VAL A 72 -24.14 13.39 11.75
C VAL A 72 -23.75 14.75 11.17
N GLU A 73 -22.46 15.00 10.96
CA GLU A 73 -21.95 16.30 10.49
C GLU A 73 -21.18 16.12 9.18
N PRO A 74 -21.08 17.16 8.33
CA PRO A 74 -20.26 17.13 7.15
C PRO A 74 -18.78 17.28 7.51
N SER A 75 -18.32 16.46 8.46
CA SER A 75 -16.95 16.39 8.94
C SER A 75 -16.62 14.98 9.40
N VAL A 76 -15.36 14.59 9.30
CA VAL A 76 -14.89 13.28 9.76
C VAL A 76 -13.77 13.50 10.76
N LYS A 77 -13.96 13.04 11.97
CA LYS A 77 -12.91 13.00 13.00
C LYS A 77 -12.23 11.63 12.98
N LEU A 78 -10.90 11.63 12.92
CA LEU A 78 -10.06 10.45 13.05
C LEU A 78 -9.18 10.59 14.28
N SER A 79 -8.93 9.49 14.97
CA SER A 79 -8.01 9.40 16.10
C SER A 79 -7.18 8.13 16.02
N TRP A 80 -5.99 8.11 16.63
CA TRP A 80 -5.09 6.96 16.66
C TRP A 80 -4.14 7.04 17.85
N ASN A 81 -3.51 5.92 18.18
CA ASN A 81 -2.46 5.92 19.19
C ASN A 81 -1.16 6.51 18.62
N GLU A 82 -0.41 7.16 19.49
CA GLU A 82 0.95 7.64 19.18
C GLU A 82 1.84 6.48 18.74
N VAL A 83 2.64 6.72 17.70
CA VAL A 83 3.56 5.74 17.12
C VAL A 83 5.00 6.13 17.40
N ASN A 84 5.74 5.25 18.04
CA ASN A 84 7.17 5.49 18.31
C ASN A 84 7.96 5.62 16.99
N GLY A 85 8.74 6.70 16.88
CA GLY A 85 9.53 7.01 15.69
C GLY A 85 8.76 7.77 14.61
N ALA A 86 7.46 8.01 14.77
CA ALA A 86 6.73 8.95 13.92
C ALA A 86 7.17 10.39 14.21
N LYS A 87 7.12 11.22 13.17
CA LYS A 87 7.28 12.69 13.22
C LYS A 87 6.04 13.41 12.70
N GLY A 88 5.02 12.65 12.39
CA GLY A 88 3.72 13.11 11.98
C GLY A 88 2.90 11.98 11.38
N TYR A 89 1.71 12.35 10.93
CA TYR A 89 0.75 11.41 10.37
C TYR A 89 0.19 11.95 9.07
N LYS A 90 -0.23 11.03 8.24
CA LYS A 90 -0.91 11.33 6.98
C LYS A 90 -2.26 10.62 6.96
N ILE A 91 -3.31 11.39 6.75
CA ILE A 91 -4.66 10.88 6.55
C ILE A 91 -4.86 10.66 5.06
N TYR A 92 -5.42 9.51 4.72
CA TYR A 92 -5.80 9.11 3.38
C TYR A 92 -7.31 8.95 3.30
N TRP A 93 -7.90 9.33 2.16
CA TRP A 93 -9.28 8.98 1.88
C TRP A 93 -9.50 8.76 0.38
N ARG A 94 -10.45 7.92 0.07
CA ARG A 94 -10.81 7.56 -1.29
C ARG A 94 -12.30 7.35 -1.41
N SER A 95 -12.87 7.61 -2.60
CA SER A 95 -14.24 7.20 -2.90
C SER A 95 -14.41 5.70 -2.65
N THR A 96 -15.60 5.30 -2.20
CA THR A 96 -15.93 3.89 -1.98
C THR A 96 -15.82 3.03 -3.24
N THR A 97 -15.83 3.66 -4.42
CA THR A 97 -15.67 3.00 -5.73
C THR A 97 -14.25 3.06 -6.28
N SER A 98 -13.35 3.84 -5.69
CA SER A 98 -11.95 3.94 -6.13
C SER A 98 -11.10 2.79 -5.59
N PRO A 99 -10.25 2.16 -6.41
CA PRO A 99 -9.33 1.11 -5.95
C PRO A 99 -8.07 1.68 -5.27
N THR A 100 -7.79 2.96 -5.42
CA THR A 100 -6.59 3.64 -4.91
C THR A 100 -6.95 4.82 -4.02
N TRP A 101 -6.01 5.28 -3.20
CA TRP A 101 -6.19 6.47 -2.39
C TRP A 101 -6.21 7.73 -3.28
N ASP A 102 -7.37 8.39 -3.36
CA ASP A 102 -7.58 9.56 -4.22
C ASP A 102 -7.00 10.83 -3.60
N HIS A 103 -7.01 10.89 -2.28
CA HIS A 103 -6.64 12.07 -1.52
C HIS A 103 -5.76 11.69 -0.32
N HIS A 104 -4.92 12.64 0.08
CA HIS A 104 -4.17 12.53 1.33
C HIS A 104 -3.88 13.92 1.91
N ARG A 105 -3.63 13.97 3.22
CA ARG A 105 -3.24 15.18 3.93
C ARG A 105 -2.27 14.86 5.06
N PHE A 106 -1.11 15.51 5.07
CA PHE A 106 -0.22 15.49 6.23
C PHE A 106 -0.78 16.40 7.31
N VAL A 107 -0.86 15.90 8.54
CA VAL A 107 -1.52 16.57 9.67
C VAL A 107 -0.56 16.90 10.82
N GLY A 108 0.75 16.65 10.65
CA GLY A 108 1.74 16.88 11.69
C GLY A 108 1.73 15.82 12.78
N ASP A 109 2.39 16.13 13.91
CA ASP A 109 2.52 15.22 15.05
C ASP A 109 1.33 15.39 16.01
N VAL A 110 0.21 14.81 15.59
CA VAL A 110 -1.06 14.83 16.33
C VAL A 110 -1.66 13.42 16.39
N THR A 111 -2.47 13.13 17.38
CA THR A 111 -3.14 11.83 17.54
C THR A 111 -4.63 11.86 17.18
N GLU A 112 -5.13 13.02 16.76
CA GLU A 112 -6.47 13.17 16.23
C GLU A 112 -6.52 14.32 15.21
N PHE A 113 -7.45 14.23 14.27
CA PHE A 113 -7.66 15.28 13.28
C PHE A 113 -9.08 15.24 12.73
N THR A 114 -9.65 16.41 12.46
CA THR A 114 -10.97 16.55 11.83
C THR A 114 -10.81 17.06 10.39
N LEU A 115 -11.38 16.32 9.46
CA LEU A 115 -11.53 16.71 8.06
C LEU A 115 -12.89 17.38 7.89
N GLU A 116 -12.89 18.71 7.70
CA GLU A 116 -14.08 19.49 7.50
C GLU A 116 -14.64 19.35 6.08
N GLY A 117 -15.95 19.39 5.93
CA GLY A 117 -16.62 19.37 4.62
C GLY A 117 -16.63 18.00 3.92
N ILE A 118 -16.26 16.93 4.62
CA ILE A 118 -16.22 15.58 4.07
C ILE A 118 -17.29 14.72 4.74
N VAL A 119 -18.16 14.14 3.91
CA VAL A 119 -19.24 13.24 4.37
C VAL A 119 -18.67 11.83 4.51
N ILE A 120 -18.78 11.26 5.71
CA ILE A 120 -18.19 9.96 6.07
C ILE A 120 -18.67 8.82 5.17
N ASP A 121 -19.92 8.82 4.74
CA ASP A 121 -20.53 7.72 3.98
C ASP A 121 -19.99 7.58 2.55
N ASN A 122 -19.34 8.62 2.02
CA ASN A 122 -18.89 8.63 0.63
C ASN A 122 -17.46 8.11 0.45
N TYR A 123 -16.72 7.92 1.55
CA TYR A 123 -15.28 7.65 1.49
C TYR A 123 -14.86 6.53 2.44
N TYR A 124 -13.79 5.83 2.05
CA TYR A 124 -12.96 5.07 2.97
C TYR A 124 -11.82 5.95 3.46
N PHE A 125 -11.48 5.80 4.74
CA PHE A 125 -10.42 6.56 5.40
C PHE A 125 -9.31 5.63 5.89
N GLY A 126 -8.12 6.20 6.07
CA GLY A 126 -7.00 5.52 6.68
C GLY A 126 -5.96 6.48 7.19
N VAL A 127 -5.09 6.00 8.07
CA VAL A 127 -4.02 6.77 8.68
C VAL A 127 -2.69 6.03 8.52
N ALA A 128 -1.65 6.76 8.18
CA ALA A 128 -0.27 6.28 8.16
C ALA A 128 0.61 7.16 9.05
N ALA A 129 1.57 6.56 9.73
CA ALA A 129 2.64 7.27 10.43
C ALA A 129 3.76 7.62 9.45
N VAL A 130 4.40 8.76 9.66
CA VAL A 130 5.49 9.29 8.82
C VAL A 130 6.69 9.59 9.69
N ASN A 131 7.89 9.13 9.33
CA ASN A 131 9.12 9.42 10.04
C ASN A 131 9.81 10.70 9.54
N GLU A 132 10.95 11.05 10.12
CA GLU A 132 11.75 12.24 9.77
C GLU A 132 12.26 12.23 8.32
N ASN A 133 12.42 11.06 7.73
CA ASN A 133 12.88 10.89 6.33
C ASN A 133 11.71 10.87 5.33
N GLY A 134 10.48 11.07 5.79
CA GLY A 134 9.28 11.05 4.96
C GLY A 134 8.81 9.64 4.56
N LEU A 135 9.38 8.59 5.17
CA LEU A 135 8.91 7.22 4.95
C LEU A 135 7.64 6.96 5.74
N GLU A 136 6.71 6.30 5.09
CA GLU A 136 5.36 6.09 5.59
C GLU A 136 5.12 4.61 5.95
N SER A 137 4.42 4.39 7.05
CA SER A 137 3.89 3.08 7.38
C SER A 137 2.82 2.64 6.36
N VAL A 138 2.40 1.38 6.43
CA VAL A 138 1.17 0.98 5.75
C VAL A 138 -0.02 1.77 6.30
N VAL A 139 -0.96 2.10 5.41
CA VAL A 139 -2.18 2.81 5.79
C VAL A 139 -3.12 1.87 6.54
N VAL A 140 -3.58 2.29 7.71
CA VAL A 140 -4.51 1.52 8.56
C VAL A 140 -5.91 2.11 8.45
N PHE A 141 -6.87 1.26 8.12
CA PHE A 141 -8.30 1.62 8.14
C PHE A 141 -8.81 1.76 9.58
N PRO A 142 -9.81 2.62 9.84
CA PRO A 142 -10.46 2.67 11.13
C PRO A 142 -11.00 1.30 11.55
N ASN A 143 -10.69 0.92 12.78
CA ASN A 143 -11.13 -0.32 13.40
C ASN A 143 -11.99 -0.11 14.64
N THR A 144 -12.21 1.15 15.02
CA THR A 144 -13.09 1.55 16.13
C THR A 144 -13.99 2.71 15.71
N ILE A 145 -15.20 2.74 16.26
CA ILE A 145 -16.14 3.84 16.07
C ILE A 145 -16.11 4.70 17.32
N MET A 146 -15.78 5.99 17.15
CA MET A 146 -15.88 6.98 18.23
C MET A 146 -17.35 7.36 18.44
N ARG A 147 -17.80 7.31 19.70
CA ARG A 147 -19.15 7.70 20.11
C ARG A 147 -19.16 9.14 20.60
#